data_7b5b7d921d74d92c1255f49b81294571
#
_entry.id   7b5b7d921d74d92c1255f49b81294571
#
_cell.length_a   1.000
_cell.length_b   1.000
_cell.length_c   1.000
_cell.angle_alpha   90.00
_cell.angle_beta   90.00
_cell.angle_gamma   90.00
#
_symmetry.space_group_name_H-M   'P 1'
#
loop_
_entity.id
_entity.type
_entity.pdbx_description
1 polymer ?
#
loop_
_entity_poly.entity_id
_entity_poly.type
_entity_poly.pdbx_seq_one_letter_code
_entity_poly.pdbx_strand_id
1 'polypeptide(L)'
;MVDLSGLDRDLIPAQKMSQKNILKEMAAAIWQKSETCLTRLRCVCRILVRSQGYKRLALDIKGYHLKRDIRAGYPTAWQMTGSGSRAVLLLHCSLAMSSAWGGLLAEMAQSEHQFTMFDLPGHGESLKWDFRGAFHDVSTAVAASFLDQKMDLIGHSFGASVALRLALEHPDLVRSLILIEPVIFSLGFAFEPASKQAFLHDHSEFNRAIAREEFVGAARAFHQLWGSGQSWDRLPDNVQLGMVDKIHLIPAAASHVVEDAYGFCTAGLLEKIEAPVLLLQGSASSAPMPAVISSLQARLPRSLVKTLEGAGHMAPITHAKATAAHIQSFLKKHPV
;
A
#
# COMPACT_ATOMS: atom_id res chain seq x y z
N MET A 1 -17.87 31.11 -12.68
CA MET A 1 -18.50 30.46 -13.86
C MET A 1 -17.79 31.05 -15.08
N VAL A 2 -17.06 30.25 -15.83
CA VAL A 2 -16.43 30.70 -17.08
C VAL A 2 -17.48 30.48 -18.16
N ASP A 3 -17.88 31.58 -18.83
CA ASP A 3 -18.81 31.56 -19.94
C ASP A 3 -18.15 30.86 -21.15
N LEU A 4 -18.79 29.79 -21.63
CA LEU A 4 -18.33 28.97 -22.76
C LEU A 4 -19.12 29.26 -24.05
N SER A 5 -19.86 30.37 -24.13
CA SER A 5 -20.70 30.73 -25.30
C SER A 5 -19.94 31.13 -26.55
N GLY A 6 -18.61 31.24 -26.51
CA GLY A 6 -17.76 31.70 -27.61
C GLY A 6 -16.96 30.61 -28.36
N LEU A 7 -17.28 29.33 -28.21
CA LEU A 7 -16.64 28.31 -29.03
C LEU A 7 -17.39 28.13 -30.35
N ASP A 8 -16.76 28.59 -31.43
CA ASP A 8 -17.22 28.47 -32.81
C ASP A 8 -17.52 27.02 -33.16
N ARG A 9 -18.78 26.71 -33.54
CA ARG A 9 -19.30 25.37 -33.77
C ARG A 9 -18.99 24.80 -35.16
N ASP A 10 -18.27 25.56 -35.99
CA ASP A 10 -18.19 25.28 -37.42
C ASP A 10 -16.88 24.66 -37.92
N LEU A 11 -16.00 24.17 -37.06
CA LEU A 11 -14.69 23.65 -37.47
C LEU A 11 -14.34 22.24 -37.02
N ILE A 12 -15.25 21.25 -37.17
CA ILE A 12 -14.78 19.83 -37.22
C ILE A 12 -15.85 18.97 -37.91
N PRO A 13 -15.55 18.27 -39.03
CA PRO A 13 -16.45 17.26 -39.58
C PRO A 13 -16.50 16.06 -38.66
N ALA A 14 -17.69 15.73 -38.18
CA ALA A 14 -18.00 14.67 -37.20
C ALA A 14 -17.90 13.26 -37.78
N GLN A 15 -16.80 12.91 -38.45
CA GLN A 15 -16.57 11.53 -38.89
C GLN A 15 -15.13 11.06 -38.64
N LYS A 16 -14.99 10.08 -37.70
CA LYS A 16 -13.81 9.22 -37.50
C LYS A 16 -12.66 9.70 -36.58
N MET A 17 -12.89 10.53 -35.58
CA MET A 17 -11.90 10.62 -34.50
C MET A 17 -12.32 9.76 -33.31
N SER A 18 -11.38 8.97 -32.75
CA SER A 18 -11.64 8.22 -31.53
C SER A 18 -11.84 9.20 -30.36
N GLN A 19 -12.70 8.86 -29.38
CA GLN A 19 -12.88 9.69 -28.17
C GLN A 19 -11.56 10.06 -27.49
N LYS A 20 -10.52 9.21 -27.61
CA LYS A 20 -9.18 9.43 -27.07
C LYS A 20 -8.47 10.62 -27.77
N ASN A 21 -8.70 10.84 -29.05
CA ASN A 21 -8.09 11.94 -29.80
C ASN A 21 -8.80 13.28 -29.55
N ILE A 22 -10.14 13.26 -29.42
CA ILE A 22 -10.93 14.45 -29.05
C ILE A 22 -10.49 14.96 -27.66
N LEU A 23 -10.31 14.06 -26.70
CA LEU A 23 -9.86 14.41 -25.34
C LEU A 23 -8.44 14.95 -25.29
N LYS A 24 -7.54 14.42 -26.15
CA LYS A 24 -6.17 14.97 -26.27
C LYS A 24 -6.16 16.38 -26.83
N GLU A 25 -6.97 16.66 -27.82
CA GLU A 25 -7.05 18.01 -28.42
C GLU A 25 -7.73 19.02 -27.48
N MET A 26 -8.79 18.59 -26.76
CA MET A 26 -9.41 19.44 -25.75
C MET A 26 -8.44 19.72 -24.59
N ALA A 27 -7.68 18.73 -24.13
CA ALA A 27 -6.65 18.93 -23.10
C ALA A 27 -5.54 19.88 -23.57
N ALA A 28 -5.09 19.78 -24.82
CA ALA A 28 -4.11 20.67 -25.42
C ALA A 28 -4.63 22.11 -25.54
N ALA A 29 -5.89 22.30 -25.97
CA ALA A 29 -6.51 23.61 -26.08
C ALA A 29 -6.68 24.31 -24.72
N ILE A 30 -7.01 23.56 -23.66
CA ILE A 30 -7.11 24.06 -22.28
C ILE A 30 -5.72 24.43 -21.74
N TRP A 31 -4.70 23.62 -22.08
CA TRP A 31 -3.32 23.87 -21.70
C TRP A 31 -2.78 25.19 -22.24
N GLN A 32 -3.20 25.58 -23.44
CA GLN A 32 -2.78 26.84 -24.06
C GLN A 32 -3.52 28.09 -23.50
N LYS A 33 -4.73 27.93 -22.95
CA LYS A 33 -5.60 29.08 -22.55
C LYS A 33 -5.61 29.38 -21.04
N SER A 34 -4.92 28.61 -20.18
CA SER A 34 -4.98 28.86 -18.73
C SER A 34 -3.72 29.56 -18.21
N GLU A 35 -3.88 30.59 -17.35
CA GLU A 35 -2.81 31.47 -16.87
C GLU A 35 -1.96 30.87 -15.72
N THR A 36 -2.38 29.80 -15.04
CA THR A 36 -1.62 29.17 -13.95
C THR A 36 -1.59 27.65 -14.04
N CYS A 37 -0.46 27.03 -13.68
CA CYS A 37 -0.24 25.57 -13.73
C CYS A 37 -1.26 24.77 -12.89
N LEU A 38 -1.65 25.26 -11.72
CA LEU A 38 -2.63 24.64 -10.83
C LEU A 38 -4.05 24.64 -11.42
N THR A 39 -4.43 25.70 -12.11
CA THR A 39 -5.74 25.81 -12.78
C THR A 39 -5.82 24.88 -13.98
N ARG A 40 -4.71 24.71 -14.69
CA ARG A 40 -4.55 23.78 -15.82
C ARG A 40 -4.76 22.33 -15.38
N LEU A 41 -4.06 21.88 -14.34
CA LEU A 41 -4.17 20.52 -13.79
C LEU A 41 -5.59 20.23 -13.27
N ARG A 42 -6.21 21.17 -12.53
CA ARG A 42 -7.58 20.99 -12.01
C ARG A 42 -8.63 20.88 -13.12
N CYS A 43 -8.46 21.62 -14.22
CA CYS A 43 -9.41 21.60 -15.33
C CYS A 43 -9.27 20.31 -16.17
N VAL A 44 -8.04 19.89 -16.48
CA VAL A 44 -7.76 18.65 -17.23
C VAL A 44 -8.20 17.43 -16.43
N CYS A 45 -7.91 17.36 -15.12
CA CYS A 45 -8.37 16.26 -14.26
C CYS A 45 -9.91 16.22 -14.16
N ARG A 46 -10.61 17.36 -14.06
CA ARG A 46 -12.10 17.37 -14.01
C ARG A 46 -12.74 16.90 -15.32
N ILE A 47 -12.14 17.19 -16.47
CA ILE A 47 -12.66 16.75 -17.78
C ILE A 47 -12.41 15.26 -17.97
N LEU A 48 -11.22 14.77 -17.64
CA LEU A 48 -10.87 13.34 -17.71
C LEU A 48 -11.74 12.49 -16.76
N VAL A 49 -12.06 13.00 -15.57
CA VAL A 49 -12.93 12.30 -14.61
C VAL A 49 -14.41 12.32 -15.03
N ARG A 50 -14.90 13.36 -15.73
CA ARG A 50 -16.29 13.44 -16.19
C ARG A 50 -16.57 12.72 -17.51
N SER A 51 -15.59 12.60 -18.39
CA SER A 51 -15.76 12.00 -19.72
C SER A 51 -15.63 10.47 -19.72
N GLN A 52 -14.99 9.91 -18.72
CA GLN A 52 -15.04 8.47 -18.48
C GLN A 52 -16.22 8.16 -17.59
N GLY A 53 -17.38 7.93 -18.20
CA GLY A 53 -18.45 7.13 -17.58
C GLY A 53 -17.88 5.73 -17.32
N TYR A 54 -17.04 5.60 -16.30
CA TYR A 54 -16.69 4.32 -15.72
C TYR A 54 -18.00 3.72 -15.20
N LYS A 55 -18.66 2.93 -16.02
CA LYS A 55 -19.32 1.74 -15.49
C LYS A 55 -18.16 0.98 -14.82
N ARG A 56 -18.05 1.19 -13.50
CA ARG A 56 -17.25 0.30 -12.64
C ARG A 56 -17.69 -1.11 -13.02
N LEU A 57 -16.84 -1.81 -13.78
CA LEU A 57 -16.79 -3.24 -13.70
C LEU A 57 -16.32 -3.51 -12.28
N ALA A 58 -17.27 -3.49 -11.33
CA ALA A 58 -17.15 -4.31 -10.16
C ALA A 58 -16.97 -5.71 -10.73
N LEU A 59 -15.74 -6.20 -10.76
CA LEU A 59 -15.51 -7.63 -10.82
C LEU A 59 -16.18 -8.14 -9.55
N ASP A 60 -17.44 -8.56 -9.72
CA ASP A 60 -18.19 -9.32 -8.75
C ASP A 60 -17.52 -10.70 -8.69
N ILE A 61 -16.34 -10.72 -8.03
CA ILE A 61 -15.75 -11.96 -7.59
C ILE A 61 -16.73 -12.45 -6.54
N LYS A 62 -17.53 -13.46 -6.90
CA LYS A 62 -18.58 -14.04 -6.06
C LYS A 62 -18.11 -14.13 -4.60
N GLY A 63 -18.75 -13.35 -3.73
CA GLY A 63 -18.49 -13.38 -2.28
C GLY A 63 -17.82 -12.15 -1.66
N TYR A 64 -17.41 -11.13 -2.42
CA TYR A 64 -16.79 -9.92 -1.89
C TYR A 64 -17.79 -8.75 -1.91
N HIS A 65 -18.31 -8.37 -0.75
CA HIS A 65 -19.15 -7.17 -0.59
C HIS A 65 -18.29 -6.04 -0.02
N LEU A 66 -17.92 -5.08 -0.87
CA LEU A 66 -17.21 -3.89 -0.43
C LEU A 66 -18.13 -3.02 0.43
N LYS A 67 -17.74 -2.84 1.69
CA LYS A 67 -18.39 -1.95 2.65
C LYS A 67 -17.67 -0.60 2.67
N ARG A 68 -18.38 0.46 3.04
CA ARG A 68 -17.84 1.80 3.25
C ARG A 68 -18.48 2.39 4.49
N ASP A 69 -17.65 2.79 5.44
CA ASP A 69 -18.08 3.49 6.65
C ASP A 69 -16.97 4.43 7.17
N ILE A 70 -17.23 5.09 8.28
CA ILE A 70 -16.24 5.93 8.96
C ILE A 70 -15.51 5.09 9.99
N ARG A 71 -14.21 4.91 9.81
CA ARG A 71 -13.31 4.20 10.73
C ARG A 71 -12.32 5.17 11.37
N ALA A 72 -12.35 5.31 12.68
CA ALA A 72 -11.54 6.29 13.41
C ALA A 72 -11.61 7.71 12.79
N GLY A 73 -12.80 8.13 12.35
CA GLY A 73 -13.01 9.44 11.71
C GLY A 73 -12.60 9.52 10.24
N TYR A 74 -12.17 8.41 9.61
CA TYR A 74 -11.72 8.37 8.22
C TYR A 74 -12.66 7.52 7.35
N PRO A 75 -13.21 8.05 6.21
CA PRO A 75 -14.02 7.26 5.28
C PRO A 75 -13.20 6.13 4.67
N THR A 76 -13.53 4.91 5.04
CA THR A 76 -12.75 3.70 4.77
C THR A 76 -13.59 2.68 4.00
N ALA A 77 -12.99 2.12 2.94
CA ALA A 77 -13.52 0.97 2.23
C ALA A 77 -12.89 -0.32 2.77
N TRP A 78 -13.72 -1.34 3.00
CA TRP A 78 -13.26 -2.60 3.54
C TRP A 78 -14.16 -3.77 3.14
N GLN A 79 -13.68 -4.97 3.30
CA GLN A 79 -14.41 -6.18 2.95
C GLN A 79 -14.00 -7.36 3.84
N MET A 80 -14.86 -8.37 3.86
CA MET A 80 -14.61 -9.62 4.57
C MET A 80 -14.78 -10.80 3.62
N THR A 81 -14.02 -11.86 3.88
CA THR A 81 -14.17 -13.15 3.20
C THR A 81 -13.81 -14.29 4.15
N GLY A 82 -14.17 -15.51 3.75
CA GLY A 82 -14.01 -16.69 4.61
C GLY A 82 -15.17 -16.87 5.59
N SER A 83 -15.36 -18.09 6.07
CA SER A 83 -16.47 -18.50 6.93
C SER A 83 -16.04 -19.10 8.26
N GLY A 84 -14.73 -19.12 8.54
CA GLY A 84 -14.18 -19.67 9.78
C GLY A 84 -14.34 -18.73 10.97
N SER A 85 -14.05 -19.26 12.16
CA SER A 85 -14.11 -18.50 13.42
C SER A 85 -12.81 -17.77 13.76
N ARG A 86 -11.70 -18.09 13.10
CA ARG A 86 -10.42 -17.45 13.35
C ARG A 86 -10.33 -16.11 12.63
N ALA A 87 -10.44 -15.02 13.38
CA ALA A 87 -10.40 -13.66 12.83
C ALA A 87 -8.97 -13.26 12.46
N VAL A 88 -8.80 -12.70 11.24
CA VAL A 88 -7.53 -12.26 10.67
C VAL A 88 -7.73 -10.88 10.05
N LEU A 89 -6.90 -9.91 10.41
CA LEU A 89 -6.86 -8.58 9.78
C LEU A 89 -5.66 -8.48 8.83
N LEU A 90 -5.91 -8.06 7.58
CA LEU A 90 -4.88 -7.90 6.57
C LEU A 90 -4.65 -6.42 6.24
N LEU A 91 -3.37 -6.01 6.29
CA LEU A 91 -2.90 -4.64 6.05
C LEU A 91 -1.97 -4.63 4.83
N HIS A 92 -2.45 -4.05 3.73
CA HIS A 92 -1.72 -4.07 2.44
C HIS A 92 -0.52 -3.09 2.41
N CYS A 93 0.35 -3.25 1.42
CA CYS A 93 1.50 -2.38 1.19
C CYS A 93 1.11 -1.03 0.57
N SER A 94 2.02 -0.06 0.63
CA SER A 94 1.88 1.22 -0.08
C SER A 94 1.58 1.02 -1.56
N LEU A 95 0.81 1.95 -2.14
CA LEU A 95 0.38 2.00 -3.55
C LEU A 95 -0.53 0.83 -4.01
N ALA A 96 -0.78 -0.17 -3.13
CA ALA A 96 -1.71 -1.28 -3.38
C ALA A 96 -3.15 -0.95 -2.90
N MET A 97 -3.95 -1.96 -2.66
CA MET A 97 -5.29 -1.91 -2.09
C MET A 97 -5.66 -3.30 -1.55
N SER A 98 -6.78 -3.41 -0.85
CA SER A 98 -7.26 -4.66 -0.24
C SER A 98 -7.36 -5.84 -1.22
N SER A 99 -7.70 -5.58 -2.49
CA SER A 99 -7.78 -6.63 -3.52
C SER A 99 -6.42 -7.26 -3.88
N ALA A 100 -5.29 -6.66 -3.50
CA ALA A 100 -3.97 -7.23 -3.71
C ALA A 100 -3.76 -8.56 -2.95
N TRP A 101 -4.55 -8.81 -1.92
CA TRP A 101 -4.53 -10.06 -1.16
C TRP A 101 -5.17 -11.24 -1.87
N GLY A 102 -5.89 -11.02 -3.01
CA GLY A 102 -6.66 -12.06 -3.71
C GLY A 102 -5.87 -13.31 -4.03
N GLY A 103 -4.64 -13.18 -4.53
CA GLY A 103 -3.77 -14.33 -4.83
C GLY A 103 -3.38 -15.12 -3.58
N LEU A 104 -3.03 -14.44 -2.50
CA LEU A 104 -2.71 -15.07 -1.22
C LEU A 104 -3.94 -15.78 -0.62
N LEU A 105 -5.09 -15.10 -0.64
CA LEU A 105 -6.33 -15.63 -0.06
C LEU A 105 -6.87 -16.84 -0.82
N ALA A 106 -6.61 -16.96 -2.12
CA ALA A 106 -6.94 -18.15 -2.90
C ALA A 106 -6.19 -19.40 -2.41
N GLU A 107 -5.01 -19.22 -1.82
CA GLU A 107 -4.17 -20.29 -1.27
C GLU A 107 -4.42 -20.54 0.24
N MET A 108 -5.24 -19.70 0.89
CA MET A 108 -5.55 -19.81 2.33
C MET A 108 -6.82 -20.62 2.59
N ALA A 109 -6.89 -21.30 3.75
CA ALA A 109 -8.06 -22.08 4.17
C ALA A 109 -9.24 -21.16 4.56
N GLN A 110 -10.11 -20.84 3.60
CA GLN A 110 -11.25 -19.93 3.79
C GLN A 110 -12.29 -20.45 4.81
N SER A 111 -12.38 -21.75 4.99
CA SER A 111 -13.31 -22.38 5.96
C SER A 111 -12.83 -22.29 7.41
N GLU A 112 -11.54 -22.07 7.63
CA GLU A 112 -10.95 -21.98 8.97
C GLU A 112 -10.85 -20.52 9.47
N HIS A 113 -10.80 -19.57 8.54
CA HIS A 113 -10.50 -18.16 8.81
C HIS A 113 -11.61 -17.23 8.36
N GLN A 114 -11.74 -16.09 9.06
CA GLN A 114 -12.50 -14.94 8.63
C GLN A 114 -11.53 -13.78 8.40
N PHE A 115 -11.32 -13.41 7.15
CA PHE A 115 -10.38 -12.38 6.76
C PHE A 115 -11.09 -11.03 6.64
N THR A 116 -10.61 -10.04 7.36
CA THR A 116 -10.98 -8.63 7.18
C THR A 116 -9.83 -7.91 6.49
N MET A 117 -10.11 -7.17 5.44
CA MET A 117 -9.15 -6.36 4.71
C MET A 117 -9.76 -5.01 4.39
N PHE A 118 -8.99 -3.95 4.46
CA PHE A 118 -9.43 -2.60 4.19
C PHE A 118 -8.42 -1.87 3.32
N ASP A 119 -8.88 -0.83 2.64
CA ASP A 119 -8.02 0.06 1.89
C ASP A 119 -7.47 1.13 2.85
N LEU A 120 -6.14 1.22 2.97
CA LEU A 120 -5.46 2.24 3.76
C LEU A 120 -5.89 3.65 3.33
N PRO A 121 -5.76 4.69 4.18
CA PRO A 121 -5.98 6.07 3.79
C PRO A 121 -5.30 6.42 2.46
N GLY A 122 -6.01 7.08 1.55
CA GLY A 122 -5.48 7.43 0.23
C GLY A 122 -5.42 6.29 -0.78
N HIS A 123 -5.79 5.06 -0.42
CA HIS A 123 -5.71 3.90 -1.29
C HIS A 123 -7.09 3.37 -1.69
N GLY A 124 -7.12 2.64 -2.82
CA GLY A 124 -8.29 1.91 -3.29
C GLY A 124 -9.55 2.76 -3.34
N GLU A 125 -10.57 2.35 -2.59
CA GLU A 125 -11.89 2.97 -2.50
C GLU A 125 -12.08 3.76 -1.19
N SER A 126 -11.05 3.82 -0.32
CA SER A 126 -10.99 4.73 0.82
C SER A 126 -10.84 6.18 0.36
N LEU A 127 -11.17 7.16 1.23
CA LEU A 127 -11.00 8.58 0.91
C LEU A 127 -9.55 8.86 0.47
N LYS A 128 -9.37 9.76 -0.49
CA LYS A 128 -8.05 10.29 -0.84
C LYS A 128 -7.41 10.95 0.38
N TRP A 129 -6.10 10.77 0.53
CA TRP A 129 -5.37 11.36 1.65
C TRP A 129 -5.52 12.89 1.65
N ASP A 130 -5.98 13.43 2.75
CA ASP A 130 -6.28 14.86 2.93
C ASP A 130 -5.30 15.57 3.87
N PHE A 131 -4.16 14.92 4.16
CA PHE A 131 -3.08 15.43 5.00
C PHE A 131 -3.46 15.72 6.45
N ARG A 132 -4.53 15.10 6.97
CA ARG A 132 -4.88 15.19 8.41
C ARG A 132 -3.89 14.37 9.25
N GLY A 133 -3.06 15.04 10.04
CA GLY A 133 -2.10 14.38 10.93
C GLY A 133 -0.98 13.61 10.21
N ALA A 134 -0.24 12.80 10.93
CA ALA A 134 0.78 11.93 10.35
C ALA A 134 0.12 10.72 9.68
N PHE A 135 0.57 10.40 8.46
CA PHE A 135 -0.03 9.33 7.65
C PHE A 135 -0.05 7.96 8.35
N HIS A 136 1.04 7.63 9.06
CA HIS A 136 1.13 6.38 9.81
C HIS A 136 0.17 6.35 11.00
N ASP A 137 0.01 7.48 11.72
CA ASP A 137 -0.90 7.56 12.87
C ASP A 137 -2.35 7.35 12.47
N VAL A 138 -2.78 8.01 11.39
CA VAL A 138 -4.14 7.84 10.86
C VAL A 138 -4.36 6.43 10.34
N SER A 139 -3.36 5.86 9.65
CA SER A 139 -3.43 4.47 9.17
C SER A 139 -3.53 3.47 10.33
N THR A 140 -2.80 3.70 11.42
CA THR A 140 -2.86 2.87 12.64
C THR A 140 -4.21 3.00 13.33
N ALA A 141 -4.74 4.22 13.49
CA ALA A 141 -6.04 4.44 14.11
C ALA A 141 -7.19 3.78 13.31
N VAL A 142 -7.14 3.87 11.97
CA VAL A 142 -8.10 3.17 11.09
C VAL A 142 -7.99 1.66 11.28
N ALA A 143 -6.78 1.11 11.28
CA ALA A 143 -6.54 -0.32 11.47
C ALA A 143 -7.00 -0.80 12.86
N ALA A 144 -6.71 -0.05 13.92
CA ALA A 144 -7.14 -0.33 15.29
C ALA A 144 -8.67 -0.44 15.42
N SER A 145 -9.43 0.36 14.64
CA SER A 145 -10.89 0.33 14.66
C SER A 145 -11.52 -0.98 14.16
N PHE A 146 -10.73 -1.90 13.61
CA PHE A 146 -11.15 -3.25 13.22
C PHE A 146 -10.82 -4.31 14.29
N LEU A 147 -10.12 -3.96 15.36
CA LEU A 147 -9.78 -4.86 16.45
C LEU A 147 -10.93 -4.92 17.47
N ASP A 148 -11.99 -5.62 17.12
CA ASP A 148 -13.17 -5.84 17.98
C ASP A 148 -13.09 -7.14 18.80
N GLN A 149 -12.10 -7.97 18.51
CA GLN A 149 -11.80 -9.24 19.18
C GLN A 149 -10.31 -9.56 19.04
N LYS A 150 -9.85 -10.64 19.66
CA LYS A 150 -8.46 -11.11 19.49
C LYS A 150 -8.24 -11.66 18.08
N MET A 151 -7.35 -11.02 17.29
CA MET A 151 -7.13 -11.29 15.87
C MET A 151 -5.68 -11.67 15.58
N ASP A 152 -5.46 -12.41 14.50
CA ASP A 152 -4.15 -12.49 13.87
C ASP A 152 -3.98 -11.32 12.91
N LEU A 153 -2.80 -10.68 12.92
CA LEU A 153 -2.49 -9.57 12.02
C LEU A 153 -1.52 -10.03 10.94
N ILE A 154 -1.85 -9.76 9.69
CA ILE A 154 -0.97 -10.00 8.53
C ILE A 154 -0.71 -8.67 7.86
N GLY A 155 0.49 -8.15 7.99
CA GLY A 155 0.91 -6.91 7.35
C GLY A 155 1.96 -7.13 6.28
N HIS A 156 1.86 -6.39 5.18
CA HIS A 156 2.87 -6.36 4.13
C HIS A 156 3.45 -4.96 3.99
N SER A 157 4.77 -4.84 3.97
CA SER A 157 5.48 -3.58 3.73
C SER A 157 5.04 -2.49 4.73
N PHE A 158 4.48 -1.37 4.29
CA PHE A 158 3.91 -0.34 5.14
C PHE A 158 2.81 -0.90 6.08
N GLY A 159 1.96 -1.78 5.58
CA GLY A 159 0.95 -2.45 6.42
C GLY A 159 1.58 -3.30 7.53
N ALA A 160 2.81 -3.81 7.33
CA ALA A 160 3.54 -4.53 8.37
C ALA A 160 4.05 -3.60 9.48
N SER A 161 4.49 -2.37 9.14
CA SER A 161 4.87 -1.37 10.15
C SER A 161 3.66 -0.94 11.00
N VAL A 162 2.48 -0.78 10.38
CA VAL A 162 1.23 -0.52 11.09
C VAL A 162 0.84 -1.71 11.98
N ALA A 163 0.94 -2.95 11.47
CA ALA A 163 0.61 -4.15 12.25
C ALA A 163 1.54 -4.32 13.48
N LEU A 164 2.84 -4.03 13.34
CA LEU A 164 3.78 -4.03 14.45
C LEU A 164 3.41 -3.02 15.53
N ARG A 165 3.01 -1.83 15.14
CA ARG A 165 2.54 -0.79 16.06
C ARG A 165 1.25 -1.21 16.77
N LEU A 166 0.30 -1.81 16.07
CA LEU A 166 -0.92 -2.35 16.69
C LEU A 166 -0.61 -3.38 17.76
N ALA A 167 0.39 -4.25 17.54
CA ALA A 167 0.79 -5.23 18.55
C ALA A 167 1.37 -4.60 19.82
N LEU A 168 1.96 -3.41 19.73
CA LEU A 168 2.43 -2.62 20.88
C LEU A 168 1.30 -1.87 21.57
N GLU A 169 0.38 -1.29 20.81
CA GLU A 169 -0.69 -0.45 21.36
C GLU A 169 -1.91 -1.27 21.85
N HIS A 170 -2.13 -2.46 21.27
CA HIS A 170 -3.27 -3.33 21.58
C HIS A 170 -2.85 -4.79 21.81
N PRO A 171 -1.92 -5.09 22.75
CA PRO A 171 -1.35 -6.42 22.93
C PRO A 171 -2.40 -7.49 23.25
N ASP A 172 -3.46 -7.14 23.97
CA ASP A 172 -4.53 -8.06 24.35
C ASP A 172 -5.41 -8.50 23.15
N LEU A 173 -5.44 -7.69 22.10
CA LEU A 173 -6.24 -7.93 20.88
C LEU A 173 -5.43 -8.57 19.75
N VAL A 174 -4.11 -8.72 19.91
CA VAL A 174 -3.25 -9.37 18.92
C VAL A 174 -2.90 -10.79 19.36
N ARG A 175 -3.41 -11.80 18.62
CA ARG A 175 -3.15 -13.22 18.87
C ARG A 175 -1.78 -13.64 18.34
N SER A 176 -1.51 -13.26 17.11
CA SER A 176 -0.22 -13.46 16.43
C SER A 176 0.03 -12.39 15.40
N LEU A 177 1.28 -12.22 15.00
CA LEU A 177 1.72 -11.18 14.09
C LEU A 177 2.51 -11.78 12.93
N ILE A 178 2.11 -11.52 11.71
CA ILE A 178 2.81 -11.93 10.49
C ILE A 178 3.24 -10.67 9.75
N LEU A 179 4.55 -10.46 9.68
CA LEU A 179 5.18 -9.30 9.05
C LEU A 179 5.89 -9.75 7.78
N ILE A 180 5.38 -9.34 6.62
CA ILE A 180 5.93 -9.68 5.32
C ILE A 180 6.67 -8.44 4.81
N GLU A 181 8.00 -8.54 4.65
CA GLU A 181 8.81 -7.44 4.13
C GLU A 181 8.57 -6.10 4.86
N PRO A 182 8.65 -6.04 6.20
CA PRO A 182 8.26 -4.88 6.99
C PRO A 182 9.19 -3.68 6.73
N VAL A 183 8.64 -2.54 6.29
CA VAL A 183 9.41 -1.33 6.00
C VAL A 183 9.56 -0.44 7.24
N ILE A 184 10.38 -0.88 8.19
CA ILE A 184 10.79 -0.10 9.36
C ILE A 184 12.31 0.12 9.21
N PHE A 185 12.67 0.95 8.23
CA PHE A 185 14.06 1.13 7.81
C PHE A 185 14.95 1.66 8.91
N SER A 186 14.42 2.49 9.81
CA SER A 186 15.12 2.97 11.00
C SER A 186 15.72 1.85 11.83
N LEU A 187 15.03 0.71 12.00
CA LEU A 187 15.54 -0.46 12.71
C LEU A 187 16.72 -1.10 11.96
N GLY A 188 16.63 -1.21 10.64
CA GLY A 188 17.72 -1.71 9.81
C GLY A 188 18.96 -0.80 9.88
N PHE A 189 18.76 0.51 9.83
CA PHE A 189 19.83 1.51 9.91
C PHE A 189 20.51 1.53 11.28
N ALA A 190 19.76 1.31 12.36
CA ALA A 190 20.31 1.20 13.71
C ALA A 190 21.10 -0.11 13.90
N PHE A 191 20.65 -1.21 13.28
CA PHE A 191 21.28 -2.51 13.34
C PHE A 191 22.55 -2.60 12.47
N GLU A 192 22.46 -2.10 11.24
CA GLU A 192 23.54 -2.08 10.25
C GLU A 192 23.61 -0.70 9.57
N PRO A 193 24.45 0.23 10.10
CA PRO A 193 24.52 1.61 9.59
C PRO A 193 24.85 1.71 8.09
N ALA A 194 25.61 0.77 7.51
CA ALA A 194 25.91 0.73 6.08
C ALA A 194 24.64 0.59 5.22
N SER A 195 23.61 -0.07 5.73
CA SER A 195 22.31 -0.24 5.05
C SER A 195 21.61 1.10 4.77
N LYS A 196 21.85 2.13 5.60
CA LYS A 196 21.32 3.49 5.38
C LYS A 196 21.94 4.15 4.15
N GLN A 197 23.22 4.00 3.94
CA GLN A 197 23.88 4.59 2.77
C GLN A 197 23.43 3.91 1.48
N ALA A 198 23.31 2.58 1.49
CA ALA A 198 22.77 1.82 0.36
C ALA A 198 21.32 2.27 0.05
N PHE A 199 20.47 2.38 1.06
CA PHE A 199 19.09 2.88 0.91
C PHE A 199 19.05 4.27 0.29
N LEU A 200 19.84 5.22 0.79
CA LEU A 200 19.87 6.60 0.26
C LEU A 200 20.37 6.66 -1.18
N HIS A 201 21.37 5.84 -1.52
CA HIS A 201 21.87 5.69 -2.88
C HIS A 201 20.79 5.18 -3.82
N ASP A 202 20.16 4.06 -3.49
CA ASP A 202 19.16 3.40 -4.31
C ASP A 202 17.91 4.29 -4.51
N HIS A 203 17.52 5.04 -3.47
CA HIS A 203 16.36 5.97 -3.53
C HIS A 203 16.68 7.34 -4.11
N SER A 204 17.91 7.59 -4.56
CA SER A 204 18.34 8.93 -5.02
C SER A 204 17.55 9.43 -6.22
N GLU A 205 17.19 8.57 -7.18
CA GLU A 205 16.37 8.91 -8.34
C GLU A 205 14.92 9.22 -7.91
N PHE A 206 14.33 8.37 -7.09
CA PHE A 206 13.01 8.60 -6.51
C PHE A 206 12.94 9.94 -5.77
N ASN A 207 13.90 10.20 -4.88
CA ASN A 207 13.93 11.43 -4.07
C ASN A 207 14.08 12.68 -4.95
N ARG A 208 14.91 12.62 -6.00
CA ARG A 208 15.04 13.73 -6.98
C ARG A 208 13.76 13.99 -7.74
N ALA A 209 13.09 12.93 -8.19
CA ALA A 209 11.84 13.03 -8.91
C ALA A 209 10.71 13.60 -8.02
N ILE A 210 10.60 13.16 -6.77
CA ILE A 210 9.65 13.73 -5.79
C ILE A 210 9.93 15.22 -5.55
N ALA A 211 11.19 15.61 -5.33
CA ALA A 211 11.55 16.99 -5.08
C ALA A 211 11.23 17.95 -6.26
N ARG A 212 11.13 17.40 -7.48
CA ARG A 212 10.77 18.12 -8.71
C ARG A 212 9.30 17.97 -9.10
N GLU A 213 8.49 17.28 -8.29
CA GLU A 213 7.10 16.93 -8.61
C GLU A 213 6.95 16.13 -9.92
N GLU A 214 7.98 15.40 -10.32
CA GLU A 214 8.01 14.51 -11.49
C GLU A 214 7.39 13.16 -11.12
N PHE A 215 6.08 13.14 -10.81
CA PHE A 215 5.41 11.98 -10.21
C PHE A 215 5.44 10.71 -11.06
N VAL A 216 5.48 10.81 -12.37
CA VAL A 216 5.66 9.64 -13.27
C VAL A 216 7.06 9.05 -13.09
N GLY A 217 8.09 9.89 -13.06
CA GLY A 217 9.47 9.48 -12.81
C GLY A 217 9.63 8.87 -11.42
N ALA A 218 9.03 9.49 -10.41
CA ALA A 218 9.04 8.96 -9.05
C ALA A 218 8.36 7.59 -8.95
N ALA A 219 7.19 7.40 -9.57
CA ALA A 219 6.50 6.12 -9.57
C ALA A 219 7.29 5.02 -10.30
N ARG A 220 7.95 5.35 -11.42
CA ARG A 220 8.84 4.45 -12.16
C ARG A 220 10.04 4.04 -11.31
N ALA A 221 10.74 5.00 -10.70
CA ALA A 221 11.91 4.73 -9.84
C ALA A 221 11.52 3.90 -8.62
N PHE A 222 10.40 4.20 -7.97
CA PHE A 222 9.87 3.42 -6.85
C PHE A 222 9.52 1.99 -7.27
N HIS A 223 8.85 1.81 -8.41
CA HIS A 223 8.51 0.50 -8.93
C HIS A 223 9.74 -0.35 -9.26
N GLN A 224 10.81 0.27 -9.76
CA GLN A 224 12.07 -0.43 -10.06
C GLN A 224 12.69 -1.03 -8.80
N LEU A 225 12.61 -0.35 -7.67
CA LEU A 225 13.17 -0.80 -6.39
C LEU A 225 12.28 -1.82 -5.68
N TRP A 226 10.97 -1.57 -5.64
CA TRP A 226 10.02 -2.26 -4.76
C TRP A 226 8.92 -3.04 -5.50
N GLY A 227 8.94 -3.02 -6.81
CA GLY A 227 7.94 -3.69 -7.65
C GLY A 227 8.09 -5.20 -7.72
N SER A 228 7.28 -5.81 -8.59
CA SER A 228 7.21 -7.26 -8.79
C SER A 228 8.33 -7.84 -9.67
N GLY A 229 9.32 -7.03 -10.07
CA GLY A 229 10.35 -7.41 -11.04
C GLY A 229 9.95 -7.25 -12.51
N GLN A 230 8.68 -6.96 -12.80
CA GLN A 230 8.23 -6.59 -14.14
C GLN A 230 8.69 -5.18 -14.49
N SER A 231 9.13 -4.92 -15.74
CA SER A 231 9.51 -3.56 -16.14
C SER A 231 8.30 -2.62 -16.14
N TRP A 232 8.50 -1.35 -15.78
CA TRP A 232 7.48 -0.31 -15.76
C TRP A 232 6.66 -0.25 -17.05
N ASP A 233 7.31 -0.25 -18.20
CA ASP A 233 6.67 -0.09 -19.52
C ASP A 233 5.79 -1.29 -19.93
N ARG A 234 5.88 -2.42 -19.21
CA ARG A 234 5.02 -3.59 -19.38
C ARG A 234 3.82 -3.61 -18.43
N LEU A 235 3.79 -2.70 -17.44
CA LEU A 235 2.63 -2.59 -16.57
C LEU A 235 1.41 -2.05 -17.34
N PRO A 236 0.21 -2.55 -17.07
CA PRO A 236 -1.02 -1.95 -17.60
C PRO A 236 -1.13 -0.45 -17.25
N ASP A 237 -1.64 0.36 -18.19
CA ASP A 237 -1.78 1.82 -18.00
C ASP A 237 -2.50 2.20 -16.70
N ASN A 238 -3.55 1.46 -16.33
CA ASN A 238 -4.30 1.70 -15.10
C ASN A 238 -3.49 1.44 -13.83
N VAL A 239 -2.53 0.52 -13.87
CA VAL A 239 -1.61 0.25 -12.75
C VAL A 239 -0.59 1.37 -12.65
N GLN A 240 0.02 1.79 -13.75
CA GLN A 240 0.95 2.92 -13.78
C GLN A 240 0.28 4.20 -13.25
N LEU A 241 -0.90 4.55 -13.79
CA LEU A 241 -1.67 5.72 -13.36
C LEU A 241 -2.06 5.63 -11.88
N GLY A 242 -2.44 4.44 -11.42
CA GLY A 242 -2.76 4.19 -10.02
C GLY A 242 -1.56 4.37 -9.09
N MET A 243 -0.34 4.05 -9.52
CA MET A 243 0.88 4.32 -8.78
C MET A 243 1.20 5.82 -8.76
N VAL A 244 1.13 6.48 -9.92
CA VAL A 244 1.39 7.93 -10.04
C VAL A 244 0.45 8.75 -9.16
N ASP A 245 -0.85 8.41 -9.13
CA ASP A 245 -1.87 9.11 -8.28
C ASP A 245 -1.54 9.02 -6.78
N LYS A 246 -0.88 7.93 -6.35
CA LYS A 246 -0.59 7.64 -4.94
C LYS A 246 0.87 7.83 -4.52
N ILE A 247 1.78 8.13 -5.45
CA ILE A 247 3.23 8.15 -5.15
C ILE A 247 3.61 9.15 -4.06
N HIS A 248 2.83 10.22 -3.89
CA HIS A 248 3.00 11.22 -2.84
C HIS A 248 2.78 10.67 -1.42
N LEU A 249 2.17 9.48 -1.27
CA LEU A 249 1.98 8.82 0.02
C LEU A 249 3.27 8.16 0.54
N ILE A 250 4.23 7.89 -0.33
CA ILE A 250 5.53 7.33 0.09
C ILE A 250 6.29 8.32 0.99
N PRO A 251 6.56 9.58 0.58
CA PRO A 251 7.17 10.55 1.49
C PRO A 251 6.30 10.88 2.72
N ALA A 252 4.97 10.78 2.63
CA ALA A 252 4.09 11.00 3.79
C ALA A 252 4.29 9.95 4.91
N ALA A 253 4.80 8.75 4.57
CA ALA A 253 5.13 7.71 5.54
C ALA A 253 6.55 7.82 6.11
N ALA A 254 7.44 8.64 5.52
CA ALA A 254 8.87 8.64 5.80
C ALA A 254 9.22 8.91 7.26
N SER A 255 8.51 9.83 7.92
CA SER A 255 8.75 10.17 9.34
C SER A 255 8.70 8.95 10.27
N HIS A 256 7.87 7.96 9.98
CA HIS A 256 7.74 6.75 10.80
C HIS A 256 8.63 5.61 10.31
N VAL A 257 8.71 5.39 8.99
CA VAL A 257 9.44 4.22 8.46
C VAL A 257 10.94 4.47 8.29
N VAL A 258 11.35 5.74 8.12
CA VAL A 258 12.75 6.14 7.90
C VAL A 258 13.33 6.85 9.11
N GLU A 259 12.56 7.77 9.74
CA GLU A 259 13.03 8.70 10.77
C GLU A 259 12.63 8.29 12.20
N ASP A 260 11.93 7.15 12.34
CA ASP A 260 11.52 6.55 13.62
C ASP A 260 10.67 7.46 14.53
N ALA A 261 9.74 8.23 13.95
CA ALA A 261 8.89 9.14 14.72
C ALA A 261 8.04 8.44 15.81
N TYR A 262 7.76 7.15 15.68
CA TYR A 262 7.10 6.35 16.73
C TYR A 262 8.07 5.87 17.80
N GLY A 263 9.35 5.73 17.50
CA GLY A 263 10.37 5.26 18.42
C GLY A 263 10.51 3.74 18.48
N PHE A 264 10.33 3.02 17.37
CA PHE A 264 10.57 1.57 17.29
C PHE A 264 12.00 1.19 17.71
N CYS A 265 12.97 2.08 17.51
CA CYS A 265 14.35 1.89 17.92
C CYS A 265 14.57 1.95 19.44
N THR A 266 13.59 2.43 20.22
CA THR A 266 13.69 2.52 21.68
C THR A 266 13.93 1.14 22.28
N ALA A 267 15.00 1.00 23.06
CA ALA A 267 15.33 -0.24 23.74
C ALA A 267 14.21 -0.68 24.71
N GLY A 268 13.90 -1.96 24.71
CA GLY A 268 12.83 -2.53 25.55
C GLY A 268 11.42 -2.32 24.99
N LEU A 269 11.22 -1.61 23.87
CA LEU A 269 9.87 -1.41 23.31
C LEU A 269 9.36 -2.66 22.56
N LEU A 270 10.10 -3.16 21.60
CA LEU A 270 9.72 -4.33 20.80
C LEU A 270 9.72 -5.61 21.64
N GLU A 271 10.55 -5.66 22.63
CA GLU A 271 10.71 -6.76 23.58
C GLU A 271 9.44 -6.99 24.44
N LYS A 272 8.50 -6.02 24.48
CA LYS A 272 7.17 -6.14 25.12
C LYS A 272 6.16 -6.97 24.30
N ILE A 273 6.45 -7.24 23.03
CA ILE A 273 5.54 -8.00 22.19
C ILE A 273 5.61 -9.48 22.56
N GLU A 274 4.62 -9.98 23.30
CA GLU A 274 4.51 -11.36 23.73
C GLU A 274 3.82 -12.27 22.69
N ALA A 275 3.09 -11.67 21.74
CA ALA A 275 2.46 -12.41 20.65
C ALA A 275 3.53 -13.14 19.80
N PRO A 276 3.26 -14.37 19.34
CA PRO A 276 4.16 -15.04 18.40
C PRO A 276 4.22 -14.27 17.08
N VAL A 277 5.43 -14.12 16.54
CA VAL A 277 5.70 -13.35 15.33
C VAL A 277 6.31 -14.22 14.24
N LEU A 278 5.75 -14.14 13.03
CA LEU A 278 6.37 -14.67 11.82
C LEU A 278 6.93 -13.50 11.00
N LEU A 279 8.23 -13.51 10.74
CA LEU A 279 8.93 -12.58 9.85
C LEU A 279 9.17 -13.29 8.51
N LEU A 280 8.62 -12.74 7.43
CA LEU A 280 8.81 -13.25 6.07
C LEU A 280 9.62 -12.25 5.25
N GLN A 281 10.72 -12.73 4.64
CA GLN A 281 11.52 -11.96 3.70
C GLN A 281 11.72 -12.73 2.40
N GLY A 282 11.91 -12.01 1.30
CA GLY A 282 12.34 -12.60 0.04
C GLY A 282 13.87 -12.75 -0.03
N SER A 283 14.39 -13.81 -0.67
CA SER A 283 15.83 -13.97 -0.87
C SER A 283 16.41 -12.97 -1.89
N ALA A 284 15.55 -12.37 -2.72
CA ALA A 284 15.90 -11.35 -3.72
C ALA A 284 15.46 -9.94 -3.30
N SER A 285 15.14 -9.71 -2.02
CA SER A 285 14.80 -8.38 -1.51
C SER A 285 16.01 -7.46 -1.46
N SER A 286 15.77 -6.17 -1.77
CA SER A 286 16.82 -5.14 -1.74
C SER A 286 17.26 -4.80 -0.32
N ALA A 287 18.46 -4.28 -0.17
CA ALA A 287 18.86 -3.61 1.05
C ALA A 287 17.91 -2.43 1.33
N PRO A 288 17.50 -2.16 2.57
CA PRO A 288 18.01 -2.65 3.85
C PRO A 288 17.19 -3.80 4.47
N MET A 289 16.35 -4.52 3.70
CA MET A 289 15.40 -5.49 4.26
C MET A 289 16.05 -6.56 5.14
N PRO A 290 17.19 -7.19 4.77
CA PRO A 290 17.87 -8.16 5.65
C PRO A 290 18.24 -7.56 7.02
N ALA A 291 18.70 -6.31 7.06
CA ALA A 291 19.03 -5.63 8.31
C ALA A 291 17.80 -5.35 9.17
N VAL A 292 16.66 -4.97 8.55
CA VAL A 292 15.37 -4.80 9.25
C VAL A 292 14.93 -6.12 9.88
N ILE A 293 14.95 -7.22 9.12
CA ILE A 293 14.54 -8.55 9.60
C ILE A 293 15.46 -9.01 10.74
N SER A 294 16.78 -8.83 10.61
CA SER A 294 17.74 -9.20 11.66
C SER A 294 17.52 -8.39 12.94
N SER A 295 17.29 -7.07 12.81
CA SER A 295 16.95 -6.21 13.95
C SER A 295 15.65 -6.66 14.65
N LEU A 296 14.59 -6.94 13.89
CA LEU A 296 13.32 -7.44 14.44
C LEU A 296 13.52 -8.80 15.11
N GLN A 297 14.24 -9.73 14.48
CA GLN A 297 14.50 -11.06 15.05
C GLN A 297 15.25 -10.97 16.38
N ALA A 298 16.25 -10.09 16.47
CA ALA A 298 17.03 -9.90 17.69
C ALA A 298 16.21 -9.32 18.86
N ARG A 299 15.14 -8.58 18.57
CA ARG A 299 14.36 -7.81 19.54
C ARG A 299 12.97 -8.37 19.86
N LEU A 300 12.43 -9.25 19.01
CA LEU A 300 11.12 -9.87 19.21
C LEU A 300 11.29 -11.25 19.86
N PRO A 301 10.91 -11.45 21.14
CA PRO A 301 11.24 -12.66 21.90
C PRO A 301 10.70 -13.97 21.33
N ARG A 302 9.58 -13.89 20.61
CA ARG A 302 8.86 -15.06 20.03
C ARG A 302 8.80 -14.99 18.53
N SER A 303 9.88 -14.55 17.88
CA SER A 303 9.93 -14.43 16.43
C SER A 303 10.48 -15.67 15.72
N LEU A 304 9.92 -15.97 14.56
CA LEU A 304 10.38 -16.97 13.61
C LEU A 304 10.61 -16.32 12.26
N VAL A 305 11.82 -16.40 11.73
CA VAL A 305 12.15 -15.91 10.38
C VAL A 305 11.98 -17.02 9.36
N LYS A 306 11.40 -16.70 8.20
CA LYS A 306 11.36 -17.55 7.01
C LYS A 306 11.73 -16.74 5.78
N THR A 307 12.55 -17.32 4.92
CA THR A 307 12.93 -16.74 3.64
C THR A 307 12.16 -17.40 2.51
N LEU A 308 11.61 -16.59 1.63
CA LEU A 308 10.90 -17.00 0.41
C LEU A 308 11.89 -16.97 -0.75
N GLU A 309 12.30 -18.15 -1.20
CA GLU A 309 13.32 -18.29 -2.23
C GLU A 309 12.88 -17.69 -3.57
N GLY A 310 13.74 -16.88 -4.19
CA GLY A 310 13.48 -16.16 -5.43
C GLY A 310 12.50 -14.98 -5.32
N ALA A 311 11.88 -14.78 -4.16
CA ALA A 311 10.95 -13.68 -3.95
C ALA A 311 11.69 -12.36 -3.65
N GLY A 312 11.15 -11.25 -4.16
CA GLY A 312 11.48 -9.90 -3.73
C GLY A 312 10.39 -9.31 -2.85
N HIS A 313 10.37 -7.99 -2.75
CA HIS A 313 9.47 -7.25 -1.87
C HIS A 313 7.98 -7.58 -2.04
N MET A 314 7.55 -7.88 -3.26
CA MET A 314 6.14 -8.18 -3.57
C MET A 314 5.78 -9.68 -3.39
N ALA A 315 6.44 -10.39 -2.48
CA ALA A 315 6.26 -11.81 -2.20
C ALA A 315 4.80 -12.27 -2.06
N PRO A 316 3.87 -11.56 -1.36
CA PRO A 316 2.46 -11.98 -1.26
C PRO A 316 1.75 -12.06 -2.61
N ILE A 317 2.23 -11.33 -3.62
CA ILE A 317 1.66 -11.28 -4.96
C ILE A 317 2.38 -12.26 -5.89
N THR A 318 3.72 -12.20 -5.91
CA THR A 318 4.54 -12.96 -6.86
C THR A 318 4.75 -14.43 -6.43
N HIS A 319 4.72 -14.69 -5.12
CA HIS A 319 4.96 -16.00 -4.51
C HIS A 319 3.83 -16.37 -3.54
N ALA A 320 2.58 -16.09 -3.91
CA ALA A 320 1.38 -16.23 -3.07
C ALA A 320 1.27 -17.61 -2.41
N LYS A 321 1.48 -18.69 -3.18
CA LYS A 321 1.41 -20.08 -2.68
C LYS A 321 2.45 -20.37 -1.59
N ALA A 322 3.71 -19.99 -1.82
CA ALA A 322 4.78 -20.21 -0.82
C ALA A 322 4.55 -19.35 0.43
N THR A 323 4.12 -18.10 0.24
CA THR A 323 3.77 -17.18 1.34
C THR A 323 2.63 -17.76 2.18
N ALA A 324 1.54 -18.22 1.54
CA ALA A 324 0.41 -18.85 2.22
C ALA A 324 0.82 -20.10 2.99
N ALA A 325 1.68 -20.95 2.43
CA ALA A 325 2.14 -22.17 3.10
C ALA A 325 2.88 -21.85 4.42
N HIS A 326 3.75 -20.83 4.43
CA HIS A 326 4.42 -20.42 5.67
C HIS A 326 3.45 -19.83 6.68
N ILE A 327 2.51 -18.99 6.25
CA ILE A 327 1.48 -18.41 7.12
C ILE A 327 0.61 -19.50 7.73
N GLN A 328 0.06 -20.43 6.94
CA GLN A 328 -0.79 -21.53 7.42
C GLN A 328 -0.04 -22.43 8.39
N SER A 329 1.22 -22.79 8.09
CA SER A 329 2.05 -23.58 8.99
C SER A 329 2.29 -22.87 10.33
N PHE A 330 2.48 -21.55 10.30
CA PHE A 330 2.64 -20.75 11.52
C PHE A 330 1.35 -20.66 12.32
N LEU A 331 0.23 -20.36 11.67
CA LEU A 331 -1.08 -20.26 12.33
C LEU A 331 -1.53 -21.56 12.98
N LYS A 332 -1.24 -22.72 12.35
CA LYS A 332 -1.52 -24.06 12.93
C LYS A 332 -0.75 -24.34 14.24
N LYS A 333 0.44 -23.78 14.39
CA LYS A 333 1.24 -23.92 15.62
C LYS A 333 0.78 -23.02 16.76
N HIS A 334 -0.06 -22.02 16.44
CA HIS A 334 -0.59 -21.04 17.37
C HIS A 334 -2.13 -21.05 17.27
N PRO A 335 -2.82 -22.07 17.79
CA PRO A 335 -4.27 -22.20 17.71
C PRO A 335 -5.00 -21.08 18.47
N VAL A 336 -6.32 -20.96 18.25
CA VAL A 336 -7.21 -19.99 18.93
C VAL A 336 -7.35 -20.33 20.40
#